data_9d5a93a673382e4ceb53a7c08433da63
#
_entry.id   9d5a93a673382e4ceb53a7c08433da63
#
_cell.length_a   1.000
_cell.length_b   1.000
_cell.length_c   1.000
_cell.angle_alpha   90.00
_cell.angle_beta   90.00
_cell.angle_gamma   90.00
#
_symmetry.space_group_name_H-M   'P 1'
#
loop_
_entity.id
_entity.type
_entity.pdbx_description
1 polymer ?
#
loop_
_entity_poly.entity_id
_entity_poly.type
_entity_poly.pdbx_seq_one_letter_code
_entity_poly.pdbx_strand_id
1 'polypeptide(L)'
;MAKAKKSEEKEEKKTAKEIKSEEDLKVKKEKLAKLLEKAKQLEKGVKEVKEISKEEVKTKAKEEKELVTKKEMLVPIEDYLKSSIYLGTRVITPDMRSYVYRRRADGLAVFNTSLLDEKIREAATYLAKFEPKDIIVVCKREAGWKAAAKFAETFGMRCFTKKYPAGILTNTNLETFQEANLVFICDAWLDKNAFMDALRIKIPVMSVCDTNNYTRNITQVLPGNNKSAKSLGFIFFLLAKLYSEKRKIAIKKPMIQEYVDDWDNLQPPQ
;
A
#
# COMPACT_ATOMS: atom_id res chain seq x y z
N MET A 1 -57.70 80.31 -29.58
CA MET A 1 -58.16 78.92 -29.26
C MET A 1 -57.26 77.77 -29.79
N ALA A 2 -56.39 77.95 -30.79
CA ALA A 2 -55.55 76.87 -31.34
C ALA A 2 -54.26 76.53 -30.50
N LYS A 3 -53.79 77.43 -29.64
CA LYS A 3 -52.58 77.19 -28.79
C LYS A 3 -52.84 76.39 -27.50
N ALA A 4 -54.08 76.48 -26.96
CA ALA A 4 -54.45 75.74 -25.78
C ALA A 4 -54.67 74.25 -26.02
N LYS A 5 -55.26 73.87 -27.20
CA LYS A 5 -55.46 72.46 -27.54
C LYS A 5 -54.13 71.66 -27.82
N LYS A 6 -53.05 72.38 -28.21
CA LYS A 6 -51.74 71.76 -28.51
C LYS A 6 -50.91 71.51 -27.23
N SER A 7 -51.21 72.24 -26.13
CA SER A 7 -50.58 72.01 -24.82
C SER A 7 -51.20 70.81 -24.08
N GLU A 8 -52.55 70.68 -24.12
CA GLU A 8 -53.26 69.54 -23.52
C GLU A 8 -52.91 68.19 -24.20
N GLU A 9 -52.84 68.17 -25.54
CA GLU A 9 -52.39 66.93 -26.27
C GLU A 9 -50.93 66.51 -25.96
N LYS A 10 -50.05 67.45 -25.59
CA LYS A 10 -48.67 67.17 -25.22
C LYS A 10 -48.55 66.65 -23.78
N GLU A 11 -49.40 67.12 -22.88
CA GLU A 11 -49.46 66.62 -21.49
C GLU A 11 -50.08 65.24 -21.43
N GLU A 12 -51.18 64.96 -22.15
CA GLU A 12 -51.77 63.64 -22.24
C GLU A 12 -50.82 62.59 -22.85
N LYS A 13 -50.01 62.97 -23.86
CA LYS A 13 -48.99 62.08 -24.44
C LYS A 13 -47.78 61.85 -23.55
N LYS A 14 -47.48 62.76 -22.61
CA LYS A 14 -46.44 62.59 -21.59
C LYS A 14 -46.89 61.65 -20.47
N THR A 15 -48.09 61.87 -19.95
CA THR A 15 -48.70 61.04 -18.90
C THR A 15 -48.93 59.61 -19.41
N ALA A 16 -49.37 59.39 -20.67
CA ALA A 16 -49.52 58.08 -21.25
C ALA A 16 -48.17 57.35 -21.45
N LYS A 17 -47.07 58.09 -21.71
CA LYS A 17 -45.71 57.49 -21.77
C LYS A 17 -45.16 57.16 -20.41
N GLU A 18 -45.45 57.96 -19.38
CA GLU A 18 -45.04 57.69 -18.00
C GLU A 18 -45.79 56.48 -17.40
N ILE A 19 -47.10 56.36 -17.65
CA ILE A 19 -47.89 55.21 -17.21
C ILE A 19 -47.40 53.91 -17.90
N LYS A 20 -47.10 53.91 -19.20
CA LYS A 20 -46.53 52.77 -19.89
C LYS A 20 -45.15 52.37 -19.37
N SER A 21 -44.31 53.37 -18.99
CA SER A 21 -43.00 53.10 -18.42
C SER A 21 -43.06 52.50 -17.04
N GLU A 22 -44.08 52.88 -16.22
CA GLU A 22 -44.32 52.30 -14.88
C GLU A 22 -44.88 50.86 -14.98
N GLU A 23 -45.76 50.58 -15.91
CA GLU A 23 -46.27 49.23 -16.15
C GLU A 23 -45.20 48.29 -16.64
N ASP A 24 -44.36 48.73 -17.57
CA ASP A 24 -43.20 47.97 -18.05
C ASP A 24 -42.17 47.72 -16.94
N LEU A 25 -41.99 48.67 -16.05
CA LEU A 25 -41.13 48.50 -14.86
C LEU A 25 -41.71 47.52 -13.83
N LYS A 26 -43.04 47.51 -13.65
CA LYS A 26 -43.72 46.53 -12.78
C LYS A 26 -43.60 45.11 -13.33
N VAL A 27 -43.85 44.92 -14.63
CA VAL A 27 -43.71 43.62 -15.33
C VAL A 27 -42.29 43.11 -15.33
N LYS A 28 -41.30 44.02 -15.46
CA LYS A 28 -39.86 43.66 -15.36
C LYS A 28 -39.49 43.24 -13.92
N LYS A 29 -39.99 43.95 -12.91
CA LYS A 29 -39.77 43.58 -11.51
C LYS A 29 -40.39 42.24 -11.14
N GLU A 30 -41.61 41.94 -11.61
CA GLU A 30 -42.24 40.62 -11.40
C GLU A 30 -41.49 39.48 -12.10
N LYS A 31 -41.03 39.71 -13.31
CA LYS A 31 -40.21 38.73 -14.05
C LYS A 31 -38.88 38.48 -13.31
N LEU A 32 -38.25 39.54 -12.78
CA LEU A 32 -37.01 39.43 -12.02
C LEU A 32 -37.22 38.69 -10.69
N ALA A 33 -38.34 38.95 -9.99
CA ALA A 33 -38.70 38.24 -8.76
C ALA A 33 -38.91 36.74 -9.02
N LYS A 34 -39.64 36.36 -10.09
CA LYS A 34 -39.83 34.96 -10.48
C LYS A 34 -38.53 34.27 -10.88
N LEU A 35 -37.60 34.97 -11.54
CA LEU A 35 -36.28 34.46 -11.86
C LEU A 35 -35.40 34.23 -10.63
N LEU A 36 -35.48 35.17 -9.65
CA LEU A 36 -34.78 35.05 -8.36
C LEU A 36 -35.30 33.89 -7.52
N GLU A 37 -36.62 33.65 -7.49
CA GLU A 37 -37.20 32.49 -6.82
C GLU A 37 -36.75 31.15 -7.49
N LYS A 38 -36.77 31.10 -8.82
CA LYS A 38 -36.27 29.92 -9.53
C LYS A 38 -34.77 29.68 -9.30
N ALA A 39 -33.98 30.75 -9.26
CA ALA A 39 -32.54 30.64 -8.94
C ALA A 39 -32.32 30.11 -7.51
N LYS A 40 -33.08 30.60 -6.51
CA LYS A 40 -33.03 30.08 -5.13
C LYS A 40 -33.47 28.63 -5.00
N GLN A 41 -34.47 28.19 -5.76
CA GLN A 41 -34.89 26.79 -5.80
C GLN A 41 -33.84 25.89 -6.44
N LEU A 42 -33.19 26.35 -7.52
CA LEU A 42 -32.10 25.63 -8.15
C LEU A 42 -30.85 25.55 -7.25
N GLU A 43 -30.53 26.63 -6.53
CA GLU A 43 -29.42 26.59 -5.56
C GLU A 43 -29.67 25.64 -4.38
N LYS A 44 -30.91 25.54 -3.89
CA LYS A 44 -31.29 24.55 -2.87
C LYS A 44 -31.17 23.12 -3.41
N GLY A 45 -31.69 22.84 -4.61
CA GLY A 45 -31.56 21.54 -5.24
C GLY A 45 -30.10 21.14 -5.53
N VAL A 46 -29.25 22.10 -5.94
CA VAL A 46 -27.81 21.84 -6.14
C VAL A 46 -27.07 21.58 -4.81
N LYS A 47 -27.48 22.21 -3.71
CA LYS A 47 -26.92 21.93 -2.38
C LYS A 47 -27.31 20.54 -1.88
N GLU A 48 -28.59 20.17 -2.00
CA GLU A 48 -29.09 18.83 -1.64
C GLU A 48 -28.42 17.73 -2.47
N VAL A 49 -28.28 17.91 -3.78
CA VAL A 49 -27.58 16.95 -4.65
C VAL A 49 -26.08 16.85 -4.30
N LYS A 50 -25.43 17.96 -3.92
CA LYS A 50 -24.03 17.95 -3.47
C LYS A 50 -23.84 17.29 -2.10
N GLU A 51 -24.80 17.41 -1.21
CA GLU A 51 -24.78 16.73 0.09
C GLU A 51 -25.04 15.22 -0.06
N ILE A 52 -26.04 14.83 -0.83
CA ILE A 52 -26.33 13.42 -1.15
C ILE A 52 -25.13 12.76 -1.85
N SER A 53 -24.54 13.44 -2.84
CA SER A 53 -23.35 12.90 -3.53
C SER A 53 -22.12 12.80 -2.61
N LYS A 54 -21.96 13.70 -1.63
CA LYS A 54 -20.88 13.60 -0.63
C LYS A 54 -21.11 12.48 0.39
N GLU A 55 -22.34 12.22 0.76
CA GLU A 55 -22.70 11.11 1.64
C GLU A 55 -22.59 9.76 0.92
N GLU A 56 -23.06 9.66 -0.31
CA GLU A 56 -22.87 8.46 -1.13
C GLU A 56 -21.41 8.14 -1.44
N VAL A 57 -20.58 9.16 -1.69
CA VAL A 57 -19.14 9.00 -1.86
C VAL A 57 -18.47 8.59 -0.54
N LYS A 58 -18.93 9.12 0.60
CA LYS A 58 -18.42 8.73 1.93
C LYS A 58 -18.87 7.32 2.33
N THR A 59 -20.11 6.93 2.00
CA THR A 59 -20.61 5.56 2.26
C THR A 59 -19.93 4.56 1.35
N LYS A 60 -19.83 4.81 0.05
CA LYS A 60 -19.08 3.96 -0.88
C LYS A 60 -17.60 3.86 -0.51
N ALA A 61 -16.95 4.96 -0.11
CA ALA A 61 -15.57 4.94 0.38
C ALA A 61 -15.41 4.21 1.72
N LYS A 62 -16.44 4.17 2.57
CA LYS A 62 -16.47 3.33 3.78
C LYS A 62 -16.71 1.87 3.44
N GLU A 63 -17.65 1.58 2.56
CA GLU A 63 -17.93 0.22 2.09
C GLU A 63 -16.77 -0.38 1.29
N GLU A 64 -16.10 0.40 0.45
CA GLU A 64 -14.85 -0.02 -0.20
C GLU A 64 -13.72 -0.24 0.80
N LYS A 65 -13.60 0.61 1.82
CA LYS A 65 -12.63 0.41 2.91
C LYS A 65 -12.97 -0.82 3.75
N GLU A 66 -14.23 -1.08 4.04
CA GLU A 66 -14.66 -2.29 4.75
C GLU A 66 -14.56 -3.55 3.88
N LEU A 67 -14.79 -3.47 2.57
CA LEU A 67 -14.56 -4.56 1.62
C LEU A 67 -13.06 -4.85 1.42
N VAL A 68 -12.21 -3.82 1.45
CA VAL A 68 -10.74 -3.97 1.40
C VAL A 68 -10.21 -4.54 2.72
N THR A 69 -10.84 -4.21 3.87
CA THR A 69 -10.50 -4.80 5.18
C THR A 69 -11.08 -6.21 5.35
N LYS A 70 -12.13 -6.58 4.63
CA LYS A 70 -12.71 -7.94 4.59
C LYS A 70 -12.07 -8.87 3.56
N LYS A 71 -11.16 -8.42 2.70
CA LYS A 71 -10.22 -9.33 2.05
C LYS A 71 -9.41 -9.96 3.17
N GLU A 72 -9.66 -11.23 3.41
CA GLU A 72 -9.07 -12.07 4.45
C GLU A 72 -7.61 -11.72 4.70
N MET A 73 -7.35 -10.92 5.73
CA MET A 73 -5.98 -10.67 6.19
C MET A 73 -5.39 -12.01 6.62
N LEU A 74 -4.11 -12.22 6.33
CA LEU A 74 -3.42 -13.47 6.68
C LEU A 74 -3.43 -13.74 8.18
N VAL A 75 -3.40 -12.65 8.97
CA VAL A 75 -3.30 -12.67 10.43
C VAL A 75 -4.03 -11.43 10.99
N PRO A 76 -4.47 -11.44 12.25
CA PRO A 76 -5.05 -10.29 12.93
C PRO A 76 -4.14 -9.05 12.85
N ILE A 77 -4.71 -7.85 12.76
CA ILE A 77 -3.97 -6.58 12.69
C ILE A 77 -3.04 -6.40 13.90
N GLU A 78 -3.42 -6.91 15.06
CA GLU A 78 -2.62 -6.86 16.28
C GLU A 78 -1.24 -7.49 16.11
N ASP A 79 -1.14 -8.61 15.39
CA ASP A 79 0.11 -9.31 15.14
C ASP A 79 1.04 -8.51 14.22
N TYR A 80 0.49 -7.77 13.24
CA TYR A 80 1.27 -6.83 12.44
C TYR A 80 1.82 -5.70 13.28
N LEU A 81 1.05 -5.20 14.26
CA LEU A 81 1.49 -4.16 15.17
C LEU A 81 2.57 -4.68 16.12
N LYS A 82 2.40 -5.85 16.71
CA LYS A 82 3.39 -6.49 17.60
C LYS A 82 4.72 -6.77 16.90
N SER A 83 4.66 -7.29 15.67
CA SER A 83 5.86 -7.60 14.87
C SER A 83 6.58 -6.37 14.32
N SER A 84 5.92 -5.21 14.29
CA SER A 84 6.44 -3.96 13.67
C SER A 84 6.84 -4.11 12.19
N ILE A 85 6.24 -5.06 11.47
CA ILE A 85 6.55 -5.32 10.06
C ILE A 85 6.17 -4.13 9.16
N TYR A 86 5.15 -3.37 9.56
CA TYR A 86 4.62 -2.22 8.84
C TYR A 86 5.49 -0.96 8.97
N LEU A 87 6.47 -0.96 9.88
CA LEU A 87 7.36 0.19 10.10
C LEU A 87 8.57 0.12 9.18
N GLY A 88 8.71 1.11 8.31
CA GLY A 88 9.90 1.30 7.49
C GLY A 88 10.86 2.33 8.09
N THR A 89 11.76 2.84 7.26
CA THR A 89 12.73 3.86 7.60
C THR A 89 12.26 5.27 7.25
N ARG A 90 13.07 6.28 7.61
CA ARG A 90 12.81 7.68 7.21
C ARG A 90 13.04 7.91 5.71
N VAL A 91 13.95 7.13 5.11
CA VAL A 91 14.29 7.22 3.70
C VAL A 91 13.32 6.34 2.91
N ILE A 92 12.76 6.89 1.84
CA ILE A 92 11.87 6.17 0.92
C ILE A 92 12.50 6.28 -0.47
N THR A 93 12.84 5.14 -1.06
CA THR A 93 13.31 5.08 -2.44
C THR A 93 12.14 5.20 -3.42
N PRO A 94 12.37 5.66 -4.65
CA PRO A 94 11.32 5.71 -5.67
C PRO A 94 10.64 4.36 -5.90
N ASP A 95 11.42 3.28 -5.90
CA ASP A 95 10.95 1.91 -6.15
C ASP A 95 9.99 1.41 -5.05
N MET A 96 10.27 1.76 -3.79
CA MET A 96 9.46 1.32 -2.63
C MET A 96 8.30 2.25 -2.30
N ARG A 97 8.19 3.41 -2.98
CA ARG A 97 7.16 4.41 -2.71
C ARG A 97 5.74 3.88 -2.89
N SER A 98 5.53 2.98 -3.83
CA SER A 98 4.22 2.34 -4.10
C SER A 98 3.70 1.50 -2.94
N TYR A 99 4.58 0.97 -2.09
CA TYR A 99 4.24 0.15 -0.93
C TYR A 99 4.00 0.96 0.34
N VAL A 100 4.33 2.27 0.34
CA VAL A 100 4.20 3.14 1.50
C VAL A 100 2.82 3.77 1.53
N TYR A 101 2.11 3.60 2.66
CA TYR A 101 0.81 4.21 2.91
C TYR A 101 0.93 5.66 3.36
N ARG A 102 1.74 5.94 4.39
CA ARG A 102 1.95 7.28 4.94
C ARG A 102 3.28 7.41 5.68
N ARG A 103 3.63 8.65 6.05
CA ARG A 103 4.70 8.93 7.03
C ARG A 103 4.07 9.24 8.39
N ARG A 104 4.69 8.76 9.45
CA ARG A 104 4.39 9.16 10.84
C ARG A 104 4.96 10.56 11.14
N ALA A 105 4.56 11.14 12.29
CA ALA A 105 5.07 12.42 12.75
C ALA A 105 6.59 12.41 13.03
N ASP A 106 7.12 11.26 13.44
CA ASP A 106 8.57 11.00 13.62
C ASP A 106 9.36 10.81 12.31
N GLY A 107 8.67 10.93 11.18
CA GLY A 107 9.25 10.80 9.84
C GLY A 107 9.40 9.37 9.32
N LEU A 108 9.06 8.35 10.10
CA LEU A 108 9.12 6.96 9.67
C LEU A 108 8.03 6.66 8.63
N ALA A 109 8.38 5.89 7.62
CA ALA A 109 7.45 5.39 6.63
C ALA A 109 6.61 4.25 7.21
N VAL A 110 5.35 4.19 6.80
CA VAL A 110 4.41 3.13 7.18
C VAL A 110 3.99 2.40 5.92
N PHE A 111 4.22 1.10 5.86
CA PHE A 111 3.79 0.25 4.76
C PHE A 111 2.26 0.07 4.75
N ASN A 112 1.72 -0.19 3.58
CA ASN A 112 0.34 -0.61 3.42
C ASN A 112 0.21 -2.11 3.73
N THR A 113 -0.51 -2.45 4.81
CA THR A 113 -0.67 -3.84 5.28
C THR A 113 -1.37 -4.73 4.26
N SER A 114 -2.34 -4.22 3.52
CA SER A 114 -3.03 -5.00 2.47
C SER A 114 -2.08 -5.38 1.32
N LEU A 115 -1.20 -4.47 0.91
CA LEU A 115 -0.17 -4.75 -0.09
C LEU A 115 0.92 -5.70 0.44
N LEU A 116 1.24 -5.61 1.75
CA LEU A 116 2.14 -6.57 2.40
C LEU A 116 1.60 -7.99 2.28
N ASP A 117 0.33 -8.21 2.61
CA ASP A 117 -0.30 -9.53 2.54
C ASP A 117 -0.32 -10.07 1.12
N GLU A 118 -0.68 -9.24 0.15
CA GLU A 118 -0.68 -9.61 -1.25
C GLU A 118 0.73 -10.06 -1.70
N LYS A 119 1.75 -9.27 -1.36
CA LYS A 119 3.15 -9.59 -1.72
C LYS A 119 3.69 -10.80 -0.97
N ILE A 120 3.30 -11.05 0.26
CA ILE A 120 3.64 -12.26 1.00
C ILE A 120 3.00 -13.50 0.33
N ARG A 121 1.73 -13.42 -0.09
CA ARG A 121 1.05 -14.49 -0.84
C ARG A 121 1.70 -14.78 -2.19
N GLU A 122 2.07 -13.72 -2.92
CA GLU A 122 2.81 -13.83 -4.18
C GLU A 122 4.17 -14.49 -3.97
N ALA A 123 4.93 -14.04 -2.97
CA ALA A 123 6.24 -14.57 -2.62
C ALA A 123 6.17 -16.05 -2.23
N ALA A 124 5.19 -16.44 -1.41
CA ALA A 124 4.99 -17.85 -1.07
C ALA A 124 4.61 -18.70 -2.29
N THR A 125 3.83 -18.13 -3.23
CA THR A 125 3.48 -18.80 -4.48
C THR A 125 4.71 -18.95 -5.39
N TYR A 126 5.55 -17.92 -5.41
CA TYR A 126 6.79 -17.93 -6.18
C TYR A 126 7.80 -18.95 -5.61
N LEU A 127 8.00 -18.96 -4.29
CA LEU A 127 8.80 -19.95 -3.58
C LEU A 127 8.35 -21.39 -3.87
N ALA A 128 7.03 -21.63 -3.91
CA ALA A 128 6.47 -22.96 -4.13
C ALA A 128 6.77 -23.55 -5.52
N LYS A 129 7.26 -22.75 -6.48
CA LYS A 129 7.69 -23.22 -7.80
C LYS A 129 9.03 -23.97 -7.76
N PHE A 130 9.85 -23.72 -6.75
CA PHE A 130 11.19 -24.28 -6.62
C PHE A 130 11.23 -25.39 -5.58
N GLU A 131 12.10 -26.37 -5.79
CA GLU A 131 12.33 -27.40 -4.77
C GLU A 131 13.16 -26.82 -3.60
N PRO A 132 12.93 -27.30 -2.37
CA PRO A 132 13.66 -26.78 -1.21
C PRO A 132 15.18 -26.90 -1.33
N LYS A 133 15.66 -27.95 -1.97
CA LYS A 133 17.11 -28.19 -2.20
C LYS A 133 17.75 -27.16 -3.13
N ASP A 134 16.94 -26.55 -4.02
CA ASP A 134 17.38 -25.58 -5.02
C ASP A 134 17.30 -24.16 -4.52
N ILE A 135 16.82 -23.96 -3.29
CA ILE A 135 16.68 -22.65 -2.66
C ILE A 135 17.83 -22.42 -1.69
N ILE A 136 18.50 -21.30 -1.87
CA ILE A 136 19.52 -20.83 -0.92
C ILE A 136 18.98 -19.59 -0.21
N VAL A 137 18.94 -19.67 1.13
CA VAL A 137 18.57 -18.55 2.01
C VAL A 137 19.85 -17.87 2.51
N VAL A 138 19.97 -16.55 2.31
CA VAL A 138 21.11 -15.77 2.78
C VAL A 138 20.66 -14.67 3.69
N CYS A 139 21.23 -14.63 4.90
CA CYS A 139 20.93 -13.61 5.90
C CYS A 139 22.18 -13.23 6.68
N LYS A 140 22.83 -12.15 6.28
CA LYS A 140 23.98 -11.58 7.01
C LYS A 140 23.53 -10.79 8.25
N ARG A 141 22.31 -10.24 8.21
CA ARG A 141 21.77 -9.46 9.31
C ARG A 141 21.53 -10.32 10.53
N GLU A 142 22.15 -9.96 11.66
CA GLU A 142 22.05 -10.70 12.91
C GLU A 142 20.61 -10.90 13.38
N ALA A 143 19.79 -9.86 13.27
CA ALA A 143 18.36 -9.90 13.60
C ALA A 143 17.57 -11.02 12.88
N GLY A 144 18.04 -11.48 11.72
CA GLY A 144 17.35 -12.51 10.93
C GLY A 144 17.94 -13.92 11.05
N TRP A 145 19.06 -14.11 11.73
CA TRP A 145 19.75 -15.42 11.76
C TRP A 145 18.89 -16.55 12.25
N LYS A 146 18.23 -16.35 13.41
CA LYS A 146 17.37 -17.36 14.00
C LYS A 146 16.22 -17.75 13.09
N ALA A 147 15.52 -16.73 12.55
CA ALA A 147 14.36 -16.96 11.71
C ALA A 147 14.73 -17.62 10.37
N ALA A 148 15.82 -17.16 9.71
CA ALA A 148 16.31 -17.73 8.47
C ALA A 148 16.81 -19.17 8.65
N ALA A 149 17.58 -19.44 9.71
CA ALA A 149 18.05 -20.78 10.03
C ALA A 149 16.88 -21.74 10.30
N LYS A 150 15.89 -21.31 11.09
CA LYS A 150 14.71 -22.11 11.41
C LYS A 150 13.87 -22.42 10.17
N PHE A 151 13.67 -21.40 9.31
CA PHE A 151 12.98 -21.58 8.05
C PHE A 151 13.68 -22.61 7.14
N ALA A 152 14.98 -22.48 7.01
CA ALA A 152 15.76 -23.41 6.19
C ALA A 152 15.77 -24.83 6.74
N GLU A 153 15.93 -24.99 8.06
CA GLU A 153 15.86 -26.27 8.77
C GLU A 153 14.51 -26.97 8.55
N THR A 154 13.41 -26.20 8.70
CA THR A 154 12.04 -26.74 8.60
C THR A 154 11.77 -27.35 7.23
N PHE A 155 12.31 -26.77 6.16
CA PHE A 155 12.05 -27.22 4.78
C PHE A 155 13.22 -27.95 4.12
N GLY A 156 14.38 -28.08 4.79
CA GLY A 156 15.58 -28.68 4.24
C GLY A 156 16.23 -27.82 3.16
N MET A 157 16.10 -26.49 3.30
CA MET A 157 16.78 -25.52 2.42
C MET A 157 18.20 -25.26 2.91
N ARG A 158 19.05 -24.76 2.03
CA ARG A 158 20.41 -24.34 2.39
C ARG A 158 20.36 -22.92 2.96
N CYS A 159 21.07 -22.67 4.06
CA CYS A 159 21.07 -21.34 4.70
C CYS A 159 22.49 -20.88 5.02
N PHE A 160 22.79 -19.64 4.63
CA PHE A 160 24.01 -18.95 5.02
C PHE A 160 23.68 -17.78 5.94
N THR A 161 23.92 -17.98 7.22
CA THR A 161 23.90 -16.94 8.23
C THR A 161 25.31 -16.38 8.44
N LYS A 162 25.42 -15.17 8.99
CA LYS A 162 26.70 -14.46 9.27
C LYS A 162 27.47 -14.03 8.02
N LYS A 163 28.02 -14.95 7.25
CA LYS A 163 28.83 -14.64 6.06
C LYS A 163 28.50 -15.59 4.92
N TYR A 164 28.20 -15.05 3.78
CA TYR A 164 28.08 -15.79 2.53
C TYR A 164 29.48 -16.03 1.96
N PRO A 165 29.91 -17.28 1.71
CA PRO A 165 31.19 -17.56 1.09
C PRO A 165 31.16 -17.12 -0.37
N ALA A 166 32.09 -16.24 -0.75
CA ALA A 166 32.18 -15.75 -2.12
C ALA A 166 32.54 -16.89 -3.07
N GLY A 167 31.88 -16.94 -4.23
CA GLY A 167 32.15 -17.95 -5.26
C GLY A 167 31.41 -19.26 -5.12
N ILE A 168 30.64 -19.47 -4.05
CA ILE A 168 29.91 -20.74 -3.83
C ILE A 168 28.91 -21.06 -4.94
N LEU A 169 28.37 -20.05 -5.60
CA LEU A 169 27.48 -20.19 -6.76
C LEU A 169 28.18 -20.06 -8.11
N THR A 170 29.37 -19.46 -8.15
CA THR A 170 30.01 -19.06 -9.40
C THR A 170 31.29 -19.85 -9.74
N ASN A 171 31.94 -20.45 -8.76
CA ASN A 171 33.19 -21.17 -8.95
C ASN A 171 33.00 -22.69 -8.77
N THR A 172 32.94 -23.41 -9.87
CA THR A 172 32.77 -24.85 -9.91
C THR A 172 33.95 -25.64 -9.36
N ASN A 173 35.12 -25.00 -9.21
CA ASN A 173 36.32 -25.64 -8.67
C ASN A 173 36.34 -25.67 -7.13
N LEU A 174 35.41 -25.02 -6.47
CA LEU A 174 35.31 -25.06 -5.02
C LEU A 174 34.63 -26.35 -4.55
N GLU A 175 35.17 -27.03 -3.56
CA GLU A 175 34.52 -28.17 -2.90
C GLU A 175 33.14 -27.82 -2.32
N THR A 176 32.95 -26.55 -1.97
CA THR A 176 31.70 -26.02 -1.44
C THR A 176 30.75 -25.47 -2.51
N PHE A 177 31.05 -25.70 -3.79
CA PHE A 177 30.21 -25.27 -4.90
C PHE A 177 28.78 -25.82 -4.76
N GLN A 178 27.79 -24.98 -5.01
CA GLN A 178 26.36 -25.33 -4.90
C GLN A 178 25.58 -24.77 -6.07
N GLU A 179 24.77 -25.62 -6.67
CA GLU A 179 23.78 -25.18 -7.63
C GLU A 179 22.50 -24.74 -6.92
N ALA A 180 21.88 -23.68 -7.41
CA ALA A 180 20.62 -23.17 -6.92
C ALA A 180 19.78 -22.60 -8.07
N ASN A 181 18.48 -22.71 -7.94
CA ASN A 181 17.50 -22.14 -8.88
C ASN A 181 16.84 -20.89 -8.33
N LEU A 182 16.99 -20.60 -7.04
CA LEU A 182 16.50 -19.40 -6.38
C LEU A 182 17.42 -19.00 -5.22
N VAL A 183 17.70 -17.71 -5.13
CA VAL A 183 18.38 -17.11 -3.97
C VAL A 183 17.41 -16.20 -3.22
N PHE A 184 17.16 -16.54 -1.94
CA PHE A 184 16.34 -15.72 -1.04
C PHE A 184 17.23 -14.91 -0.10
N ILE A 185 17.17 -13.60 -0.19
CA ILE A 185 18.05 -12.66 0.51
C ILE A 185 17.23 -11.84 1.50
N CYS A 186 17.72 -11.71 2.74
CA CYS A 186 17.05 -10.90 3.77
C CYS A 186 17.26 -9.39 3.58
N ASP A 187 18.40 -8.97 3.04
CA ASP A 187 18.70 -7.56 2.76
C ASP A 187 19.69 -7.45 1.60
N ALA A 188 19.22 -6.97 0.46
CA ALA A 188 20.04 -6.84 -0.75
C ALA A 188 21.29 -5.94 -0.58
N TRP A 189 21.29 -5.03 0.38
CA TRP A 189 22.43 -4.17 0.65
C TRP A 189 23.54 -4.87 1.46
N LEU A 190 23.14 -5.61 2.49
CA LEU A 190 24.10 -6.31 3.35
C LEU A 190 24.64 -7.56 2.67
N ASP A 191 23.80 -8.28 1.94
CA ASP A 191 24.08 -9.52 1.25
C ASP A 191 24.48 -9.30 -0.21
N LYS A 192 25.13 -8.15 -0.49
CA LYS A 192 25.52 -7.74 -1.85
C LYS A 192 26.33 -8.82 -2.60
N ASN A 193 27.16 -9.59 -1.93
CA ASN A 193 27.99 -10.63 -2.58
C ASN A 193 27.11 -11.74 -3.13
N ALA A 194 26.18 -12.28 -2.34
CA ALA A 194 25.23 -13.31 -2.78
C ALA A 194 24.33 -12.78 -3.91
N PHE A 195 23.88 -11.53 -3.79
CA PHE A 195 23.07 -10.86 -4.80
C PHE A 195 23.82 -10.75 -6.13
N MET A 196 25.06 -10.28 -6.11
CA MET A 196 25.87 -10.13 -7.32
C MET A 196 26.26 -11.48 -7.96
N ASP A 197 26.54 -12.50 -7.16
CA ASP A 197 26.82 -13.83 -7.67
C ASP A 197 25.57 -14.44 -8.34
N ALA A 198 24.39 -14.31 -7.74
CA ALA A 198 23.12 -14.75 -8.33
C ALA A 198 22.85 -14.05 -9.68
N LEU A 199 23.11 -12.72 -9.75
CA LEU A 199 22.93 -11.98 -11.00
C LEU A 199 23.90 -12.41 -12.10
N ARG A 200 25.17 -12.70 -11.76
CA ARG A 200 26.17 -13.17 -12.74
C ARG A 200 25.77 -14.47 -13.42
N ILE A 201 25.16 -15.38 -12.67
CA ILE A 201 24.70 -16.68 -13.19
C ILE A 201 23.22 -16.66 -13.60
N LYS A 202 22.58 -15.47 -13.55
CA LYS A 202 21.18 -15.25 -13.95
C LYS A 202 20.16 -16.06 -13.16
N ILE A 203 20.44 -16.34 -11.89
CA ILE A 203 19.49 -16.97 -10.98
C ILE A 203 18.52 -15.90 -10.46
N PRO A 204 17.21 -16.17 -10.43
CA PRO A 204 16.23 -15.26 -9.87
C PRO A 204 16.48 -15.01 -8.39
N VAL A 205 16.27 -13.77 -7.96
CA VAL A 205 16.47 -13.33 -6.59
C VAL A 205 15.15 -12.90 -5.97
N MET A 206 14.84 -13.42 -4.79
CA MET A 206 13.79 -12.93 -3.93
C MET A 206 14.43 -12.20 -2.75
N SER A 207 13.92 -11.04 -2.37
CA SER A 207 14.49 -10.27 -1.27
C SER A 207 13.45 -9.57 -0.42
N VAL A 208 13.70 -9.54 0.90
CA VAL A 208 12.98 -8.66 1.83
C VAL A 208 13.52 -7.24 1.66
N CYS A 209 12.65 -6.31 1.30
CA CYS A 209 13.01 -4.92 1.02
C CYS A 209 12.32 -3.97 2.00
N ASP A 210 13.12 -3.20 2.73
CA ASP A 210 12.66 -2.06 3.52
C ASP A 210 12.53 -0.82 2.62
N THR A 211 11.94 0.23 3.10
CA THR A 211 11.66 1.48 2.35
C THR A 211 12.91 2.16 1.78
N ASN A 212 14.11 1.87 2.31
CA ASN A 212 15.38 2.41 1.84
C ASN A 212 16.11 1.53 0.81
N ASN A 213 15.59 0.33 0.50
CA ASN A 213 16.20 -0.56 -0.48
C ASN A 213 15.81 -0.17 -1.91
N TYR A 214 16.70 -0.50 -2.87
CA TYR A 214 16.40 -0.48 -4.30
C TYR A 214 15.98 -1.86 -4.75
N THR A 215 14.99 -1.94 -5.65
CA THR A 215 14.43 -3.22 -6.11
C THR A 215 14.96 -3.66 -7.46
N ARG A 216 15.93 -2.96 -8.03
CA ARG A 216 16.53 -3.29 -9.32
C ARG A 216 17.13 -4.70 -9.31
N ASN A 217 16.81 -5.47 -10.33
CA ASN A 217 17.27 -6.86 -10.52
C ASN A 217 16.78 -7.84 -9.44
N ILE A 218 15.80 -7.48 -8.61
CA ILE A 218 15.10 -8.39 -7.71
C ILE A 218 13.86 -8.90 -8.46
N THR A 219 13.75 -10.22 -8.61
CA THR A 219 12.65 -10.85 -9.32
C THR A 219 11.37 -10.81 -8.50
N GLN A 220 11.46 -11.10 -7.19
CA GLN A 220 10.34 -11.06 -6.27
C GLN A 220 10.68 -10.18 -5.07
N VAL A 221 9.97 -9.05 -4.97
CA VAL A 221 10.11 -8.12 -3.85
C VAL A 221 9.13 -8.48 -2.76
N LEU A 222 9.63 -8.57 -1.54
CA LEU A 222 8.86 -8.76 -0.32
C LEU A 222 9.01 -7.49 0.54
N PRO A 223 8.05 -6.56 0.45
CA PRO A 223 8.14 -5.35 1.25
C PRO A 223 7.99 -5.67 2.75
N GLY A 224 8.75 -5.01 3.59
CA GLY A 224 8.67 -5.17 5.03
C GLY A 224 9.92 -4.69 5.75
N ASN A 225 9.81 -4.57 7.07
CA ASN A 225 10.92 -4.16 7.90
C ASN A 225 11.98 -5.27 7.99
N ASN A 226 13.13 -5.06 7.40
CA ASN A 226 14.24 -6.01 7.42
C ASN A 226 15.26 -5.76 8.54
N LYS A 227 15.00 -4.81 9.46
CA LYS A 227 15.94 -4.43 10.53
C LYS A 227 15.61 -5.04 11.89
N SER A 228 14.33 -5.31 12.14
CA SER A 228 13.85 -5.86 13.39
C SER A 228 13.83 -7.40 13.36
N ALA A 229 14.31 -8.05 14.41
CA ALA A 229 14.22 -9.50 14.58
C ALA A 229 12.76 -9.99 14.61
N LYS A 230 11.88 -9.21 15.26
CA LYS A 230 10.44 -9.51 15.35
C LYS A 230 9.79 -9.50 13.97
N SER A 231 10.13 -8.50 13.15
CA SER A 231 9.59 -8.37 11.79
C SER A 231 10.09 -9.48 10.88
N LEU A 232 11.40 -9.74 10.86
CA LEU A 232 11.96 -10.83 10.05
C LEU A 232 11.42 -12.18 10.49
N GLY A 233 11.35 -12.44 11.80
CA GLY A 233 10.74 -13.65 12.34
C GLY A 233 9.31 -13.84 11.88
N PHE A 234 8.51 -12.79 11.93
CA PHE A 234 7.11 -12.82 11.49
C PHE A 234 6.98 -13.05 9.98
N ILE A 235 7.83 -12.42 9.15
CA ILE A 235 7.87 -12.64 7.70
C ILE A 235 8.17 -14.11 7.39
N PHE A 236 9.21 -14.67 8.01
CA PHE A 236 9.58 -16.07 7.80
C PHE A 236 8.50 -17.04 8.30
N PHE A 237 7.84 -16.72 9.41
CA PHE A 237 6.70 -17.50 9.90
C PHE A 237 5.54 -17.51 8.91
N LEU A 238 5.14 -16.35 8.38
CA LEU A 238 4.07 -16.25 7.38
C LEU A 238 4.42 -16.97 6.08
N LEU A 239 5.67 -16.84 5.62
CA LEU A 239 6.15 -17.57 4.46
C LEU A 239 6.15 -19.08 4.70
N ALA A 240 6.58 -19.53 5.88
CA ALA A 240 6.59 -20.94 6.25
C ALA A 240 5.17 -21.54 6.25
N LYS A 241 4.22 -20.81 6.85
CA LYS A 241 2.80 -21.22 6.88
C LYS A 241 2.25 -21.37 5.47
N LEU A 242 2.37 -20.34 4.64
CA LEU A 242 1.84 -20.34 3.27
C LEU A 242 2.57 -21.32 2.34
N TYR A 243 3.87 -21.48 2.51
CA TYR A 243 4.66 -22.41 1.71
C TYR A 243 4.27 -23.86 2.02
N SER A 244 4.11 -24.21 3.31
CA SER A 244 3.66 -25.54 3.71
C SER A 244 2.26 -25.87 3.19
N GLU A 245 1.34 -24.91 3.21
CA GLU A 245 -0.02 -25.04 2.65
C GLU A 245 0.01 -25.30 1.13
N LYS A 246 0.81 -24.50 0.39
CA LYS A 246 0.88 -24.60 -1.07
C LYS A 246 1.56 -25.87 -1.58
N ARG A 247 2.61 -26.28 -0.94
CA ARG A 247 3.35 -27.51 -1.29
C ARG A 247 2.71 -28.78 -0.73
N LYS A 248 1.68 -28.66 0.15
CA LYS A 248 1.02 -29.78 0.84
C LYS A 248 2.03 -30.70 1.55
N ILE A 249 3.09 -30.10 2.08
CA ILE A 249 4.13 -30.84 2.81
C ILE A 249 3.58 -31.16 4.20
N ALA A 250 3.60 -32.43 4.60
CA ALA A 250 3.17 -32.86 5.91
C ALA A 250 4.23 -32.54 6.99
N ILE A 251 4.49 -31.27 7.19
CA ILE A 251 5.38 -30.78 8.25
C ILE A 251 4.53 -30.31 9.43
N LYS A 252 5.07 -30.42 10.64
CA LYS A 252 4.48 -29.81 11.85
C LYS A 252 4.19 -28.32 11.55
N LYS A 253 2.96 -27.90 11.83
CA LYS A 253 2.56 -26.50 11.59
C LYS A 253 3.57 -25.55 12.23
N PRO A 254 4.14 -24.60 11.48
CA PRO A 254 5.12 -23.67 12.05
C PRO A 254 4.48 -22.88 13.19
N MET A 255 5.17 -22.78 14.31
CA MET A 255 4.74 -21.96 15.45
C MET A 255 5.52 -20.65 15.45
N ILE A 256 4.84 -19.55 15.72
CA ILE A 256 5.46 -18.23 15.69
C ILE A 256 6.58 -18.08 16.74
N GLN A 257 6.45 -18.74 17.86
CA GLN A 257 7.44 -18.74 18.96
C GLN A 257 8.79 -19.34 18.54
N GLU A 258 8.83 -20.21 17.51
CA GLU A 258 10.08 -20.75 16.97
C GLU A 258 10.87 -19.72 16.14
N TYR A 259 10.18 -18.73 15.59
CA TYR A 259 10.75 -17.69 14.73
C TYR A 259 11.01 -16.36 15.45
N VAL A 260 10.21 -16.06 16.49
CA VAL A 260 10.30 -14.82 17.24
C VAL A 260 10.41 -15.15 18.73
N ASP A 261 11.41 -14.56 19.38
CA ASP A 261 11.57 -14.67 20.84
C ASP A 261 10.47 -13.85 21.55
N ASP A 262 9.97 -14.38 22.68
CA ASP A 262 9.03 -13.71 23.58
C ASP A 262 7.76 -13.14 22.91
N TRP A 263 7.25 -13.80 21.86
CA TRP A 263 6.08 -13.33 21.11
C TRP A 263 4.88 -12.98 21.99
N ASP A 264 4.62 -13.79 23.01
CA ASP A 264 3.44 -13.64 23.88
C ASP A 264 3.55 -12.41 24.80
N ASN A 265 4.78 -11.97 25.10
CA ASN A 265 5.08 -10.81 25.96
C ASN A 265 5.21 -9.50 25.18
N LEU A 266 5.12 -9.54 23.85
CA LEU A 266 5.31 -8.36 23.02
C LEU A 266 4.10 -7.43 23.08
N GLN A 267 4.32 -6.18 23.45
CA GLN A 267 3.36 -5.11 23.30
C GLN A 267 3.53 -4.39 21.97
N PRO A 268 2.45 -3.89 21.33
CA PRO A 268 2.56 -3.07 20.15
C PRO A 268 3.34 -1.79 20.48
N PRO A 269 4.19 -1.28 19.56
CA PRO A 269 4.89 -0.02 19.78
C PRO A 269 3.90 1.14 19.88
N GLN A 270 4.10 2.00 20.88
CA GLN A 270 3.30 3.19 21.16
C GLN A 270 3.37 4.23 20.03
#